data_e0838fb524e4e94aad329f348273d5be
#
_entry.id   e0838fb524e4e94aad329f348273d5be
#
_cell.length_a   1.000
_cell.length_b   1.000
_cell.length_c   1.000
_cell.angle_alpha   90.00
_cell.angle_beta   90.00
_cell.angle_gamma   90.00
#
_symmetry.space_group_name_H-M   'P 1'
#
loop_
_entity.id
_entity.type
_entity.pdbx_description
1 polymer ?
#
loop_
_entity_poly.entity_id
_entity_poly.type
_entity_poly.pdbx_seq_one_letter_code
_entity_poly.pdbx_strand_id
1 'polypeptide(L)'
;MLDIPLYKKVEQHIRGNIENGNWVPGDLIPSESQMSESLNVSVGTVRKAIDLLEQEKLLYRHQGKGTYVCLLYTSPSPRDS
;
A
#
# COMPACT_ATOMS: atom_id res chain seq x y z
N MET A 1 6.13 -2.00 25.13
CA MET A 1 6.40 -1.50 23.88
C MET A 1 6.25 -2.49 22.78
N LEU A 2 5.55 -2.15 21.79
CA LEU A 2 5.29 -3.09 20.73
C LEU A 2 6.29 -2.97 19.65
N ASP A 3 6.80 -4.11 19.23
CA ASP A 3 7.71 -4.13 18.12
C ASP A 3 6.92 -4.44 16.89
N ILE A 4 6.74 -3.49 16.03
CA ILE A 4 6.00 -3.68 14.80
C ILE A 4 6.95 -4.09 13.70
N PRO A 5 6.70 -5.19 12.99
CA PRO A 5 7.55 -5.57 11.87
C PRO A 5 7.63 -4.46 10.85
N LEU A 6 8.76 -4.39 10.14
CA LEU A 6 8.94 -3.33 9.17
C LEU A 6 7.89 -3.37 8.07
N TYR A 7 7.48 -4.56 7.65
CA TYR A 7 6.47 -4.63 6.59
C TYR A 7 5.15 -4.03 7.04
N LYS A 8 4.86 -4.11 8.35
CA LYS A 8 3.65 -3.51 8.87
C LYS A 8 3.72 -2.00 8.78
N LYS A 9 4.89 -1.43 9.02
CA LYS A 9 5.05 0.01 8.89
C LYS A 9 4.82 0.45 7.46
N VAL A 10 5.32 -0.32 6.50
CA VAL A 10 5.11 -0.01 5.10
C VAL A 10 3.64 -0.15 4.76
N GLU A 11 3.01 -1.20 5.26
CA GLU A 11 1.59 -1.41 5.01
C GLU A 11 0.78 -0.23 5.52
N GLN A 12 1.08 0.23 6.73
CA GLN A 12 0.35 1.35 7.31
C GLN A 12 0.59 2.64 6.54
N HIS A 13 1.81 2.81 6.05
CA HIS A 13 2.13 3.98 5.24
C HIS A 13 1.28 4.02 3.98
N ILE A 14 1.19 2.89 3.28
CA ILE A 14 0.42 2.83 2.06
C ILE A 14 -1.07 2.97 2.34
N ARG A 15 -1.55 2.26 3.35
CA ARG A 15 -2.96 2.31 3.71
C ARG A 15 -3.37 3.72 4.11
N GLY A 16 -2.51 4.40 4.86
CA GLY A 16 -2.80 5.76 5.29
C GLY A 16 -2.89 6.72 4.12
N ASN A 17 -2.01 6.56 3.13
CA ASN A 17 -2.06 7.42 1.95
C ASN A 17 -3.35 7.22 1.17
N ILE A 18 -3.82 5.98 1.12
CA ILE A 18 -5.07 5.70 0.42
C ILE A 18 -6.24 6.29 1.19
N GLU A 19 -6.23 6.14 2.51
CA GLU A 19 -7.33 6.62 3.33
C GLU A 19 -7.37 8.14 3.39
N ASN A 20 -6.19 8.76 3.33
CA ASN A 20 -6.14 10.21 3.36
C ASN A 20 -6.46 10.85 2.02
N GLY A 21 -6.55 10.05 0.98
CA GLY A 21 -6.83 10.59 -0.34
C GLY A 21 -5.60 11.03 -1.10
N ASN A 22 -4.40 10.78 -0.56
CA ASN A 22 -3.19 11.10 -1.29
C ASN A 22 -3.07 10.20 -2.51
N TRP A 23 -3.49 8.96 -2.39
CA TRP A 23 -3.52 8.01 -3.50
C TRP A 23 -4.96 7.57 -3.68
N VAL A 24 -5.53 7.92 -4.81
CA VAL A 24 -6.92 7.55 -5.08
C VAL A 24 -6.96 6.31 -5.97
N PRO A 25 -8.10 5.62 -6.04
CA PRO A 25 -8.19 4.43 -6.88
C PRO A 25 -7.76 4.74 -8.30
N GLY A 26 -6.92 3.87 -8.83
CA GLY A 26 -6.38 4.06 -10.17
C GLY A 26 -5.02 4.73 -10.20
N ASP A 27 -4.58 5.29 -9.07
CA ASP A 27 -3.29 5.95 -9.03
C ASP A 27 -2.15 4.96 -9.04
N LEU A 28 -1.07 5.33 -9.69
CA LEU A 28 0.14 4.53 -9.67
C LEU A 28 0.94 4.93 -8.44
N ILE A 29 1.21 3.98 -7.58
CA ILE A 29 1.99 4.28 -6.38
C ILE A 29 3.46 4.06 -6.66
N PRO A 30 4.36 4.56 -5.81
CA PRO A 30 5.79 4.40 -6.03
C PRO A 30 6.18 2.93 -6.13
N SER A 31 7.23 2.65 -6.87
CA SER A 31 7.69 1.29 -7.04
C SER A 31 8.27 0.75 -5.74
N GLU A 32 8.49 -0.55 -5.71
CA GLU A 32 9.07 -1.17 -4.52
C GLU A 32 10.43 -0.56 -4.22
N SER A 33 11.22 -0.31 -5.25
CA SER A 33 12.53 0.29 -5.04
C SER A 33 12.42 1.71 -4.50
N GLN A 34 11.51 2.48 -5.06
CA GLN A 34 11.34 3.84 -4.60
C GLN A 34 10.87 3.89 -3.16
N MET A 35 9.93 3.03 -2.83
CA MET A 35 9.43 3.00 -1.47
C MET A 35 10.48 2.50 -0.49
N SER A 36 11.29 1.54 -0.90
CA SER A 36 12.32 1.04 -0.01
C SER A 36 13.31 2.13 0.34
N GLU A 37 13.65 2.97 -0.63
CA GLU A 37 14.56 4.07 -0.36
C GLU A 37 13.89 5.15 0.48
N SER A 38 12.65 5.44 0.16
CA SER A 38 11.95 6.49 0.86
C SER A 38 11.70 6.13 2.32
N LEU A 39 11.40 4.88 2.58
CA LEU A 39 11.09 4.43 3.93
C LEU A 39 12.28 3.79 4.63
N ASN A 40 13.41 3.70 3.93
CA ASN A 40 14.62 3.14 4.50
C ASN A 40 14.41 1.69 4.96
N VAL A 41 13.81 0.90 4.11
CA VAL A 41 13.60 -0.53 4.37
C VAL A 41 14.00 -1.29 3.12
N SER A 42 14.09 -2.61 3.22
CA SER A 42 14.50 -3.40 2.06
C SER A 42 13.34 -3.54 1.09
N VAL A 43 13.69 -3.82 -0.17
CA VAL A 43 12.68 -4.03 -1.20
C VAL A 43 11.79 -5.22 -0.83
N GLY A 44 12.39 -6.26 -0.24
CA GLY A 44 11.57 -7.40 0.17
C GLY A 44 10.52 -7.04 1.20
N THR A 45 10.86 -6.12 2.09
CA THR A 45 9.91 -5.65 3.10
C THR A 45 8.75 -4.91 2.43
N VAL A 46 9.06 -4.06 1.45
CA VAL A 46 8.03 -3.35 0.72
C VAL A 46 7.16 -4.33 -0.05
N ARG A 47 7.80 -5.31 -0.69
CA ARG A 47 7.05 -6.28 -1.47
C ARG A 47 6.08 -7.07 -0.60
N LYS A 48 6.52 -7.44 0.61
CA LYS A 48 5.64 -8.18 1.50
C LYS A 48 4.41 -7.34 1.88
N ALA A 49 4.62 -6.06 2.14
CA ALA A 49 3.51 -5.18 2.49
C ALA A 49 2.54 -5.06 1.32
N ILE A 50 3.08 -4.91 0.12
CA ILE A 50 2.23 -4.79 -1.07
C ILE A 50 1.46 -6.09 -1.30
N ASP A 51 2.11 -7.23 -1.07
CA ASP A 51 1.42 -8.52 -1.20
C ASP A 51 0.21 -8.59 -0.28
N LEU A 52 0.38 -8.15 0.96
CA LEU A 52 -0.72 -8.19 1.90
C LEU A 52 -1.86 -7.27 1.49
N LEU A 53 -1.50 -6.09 1.01
CA LEU A 53 -2.52 -5.14 0.58
C LEU A 53 -3.22 -5.61 -0.70
N GLU A 54 -2.49 -6.33 -1.53
CA GLU A 54 -3.09 -6.90 -2.72
C GLU A 54 -4.10 -7.97 -2.34
N GLN A 55 -3.81 -8.76 -1.32
CA GLN A 55 -4.76 -9.75 -0.84
C GLN A 55 -6.01 -9.09 -0.29
N GLU A 56 -5.87 -7.89 0.26
CA GLU A 56 -7.02 -7.17 0.78
C GLU A 56 -7.75 -6.39 -0.31
N LYS A 57 -7.29 -6.48 -1.54
CA LYS A 57 -7.92 -5.79 -2.67
C LYS A 57 -7.76 -4.28 -2.60
N LEU A 58 -6.73 -3.81 -1.89
CA LEU A 58 -6.43 -2.40 -1.86
C LEU A 58 -5.49 -2.00 -2.98
N LEU A 59 -4.64 -2.92 -3.40
CA LEU A 59 -3.68 -2.67 -4.46
C LEU A 59 -3.74 -3.78 -5.49
N TYR A 60 -3.26 -3.50 -6.69
CA TYR A 60 -3.06 -4.56 -7.66
C TYR A 60 -1.82 -4.26 -8.47
N ARG A 61 -1.10 -5.30 -8.82
CA ARG A 61 0.10 -5.15 -9.62
C ARG A 61 -0.25 -5.30 -11.09
N HIS A 62 0.19 -4.35 -11.88
CA HIS A 62 -0.03 -4.40 -13.31
C HIS A 62 1.30 -4.74 -13.95
N GLN A 63 1.37 -5.91 -14.54
CA GLN A 63 2.62 -6.39 -15.07
C GLN A 63 3.17 -5.40 -16.07
N GLY A 64 4.42 -5.02 -15.89
CA GLY A 64 5.08 -4.11 -16.81
C GLY A 64 4.80 -2.65 -16.55
N LYS A 65 3.89 -2.32 -15.63
CA LYS A 65 3.56 -0.94 -15.38
C LYS A 65 3.78 -0.51 -13.95
N GLY A 66 3.54 -1.36 -13.00
CA GLY A 66 3.75 -1.04 -11.61
C GLY A 66 2.57 -1.45 -10.76
N THR A 67 2.46 -0.83 -9.60
CA THR A 67 1.40 -1.15 -8.65
C THR A 67 0.44 0.02 -8.57
N TYR A 68 -0.84 -0.26 -8.62
CA TYR A 68 -1.87 0.76 -8.60
C TYR A 68 -2.82 0.54 -7.45
N VAL A 69 -3.48 1.60 -7.03
CA VAL A 69 -4.55 1.48 -6.05
C VAL A 69 -5.73 0.81 -6.74
N CYS A 70 -6.29 -0.20 -6.09
CA CYS A 70 -7.36 -0.98 -6.70
C CYS A 70 -8.60 -0.12 -6.90
N LEU A 71 -9.16 -0.17 -8.09
CA LEU A 71 -10.33 0.63 -8.38
C LEU A 71 -11.57 0.15 -7.66
N LEU A 72 -11.56 -1.11 -7.24
CA LEU A 72 -12.72 -1.64 -6.55
C LEU A 72 -12.69 -1.41 -5.04
N TYR A 73 -11.61 -0.80 -4.55
CA TYR A 73 -11.49 -0.56 -3.12
C TYR A 73 -12.52 0.45 -2.66
N THR A 74 -13.24 0.10 -1.60
CA THR A 74 -14.18 1.01 -1.02
C THR A 74 -13.75 1.28 0.39
N SER A 75 -13.58 2.54 0.69
CA SER A 75 -13.12 2.92 2.01
C SER A 75 -14.16 2.56 3.05
N PRO A 76 -13.78 1.99 4.17
CA PRO A 76 -14.75 1.67 5.20
C PRO A 76 -15.20 2.95 5.85
N SER A 77 -16.36 3.34 5.60
CA SER A 77 -16.86 4.57 6.12
C SER A 77 -17.74 4.27 7.30
N PRO A 78 -17.50 4.86 8.41
CA PRO A 78 -18.32 4.55 9.55
C PRO A 78 -19.73 4.96 9.37
N ARG A 79 -19.98 5.98 8.60
CA ARG A 79 -21.30 6.36 8.42
C ARG A 79 -22.03 5.60 7.45
N ASP A 80 -21.39 4.83 6.72
CA ASP A 80 -21.95 4.11 5.77
C ASP A 80 -22.61 3.00 6.24
N SER A 81 -22.47 2.66 7.22
CA SER A 81 -23.12 1.54 7.72
C SER A 81 -24.20 1.14 7.17
#